data_800bb9c310a484381c47be1c069fcd6b
#
_entry.id   800bb9c310a484381c47be1c069fcd6b
#
_cell.length_a   1.000
_cell.length_b   1.000
_cell.length_c   1.000
_cell.angle_alpha   90.00
_cell.angle_beta   90.00
_cell.angle_gamma   90.00
#
_symmetry.space_group_name_H-M   'P 1'
#
loop_
_entity.id
_entity.type
_entity.pdbx_description
1 polymer ?
#
loop_
_entity_poly.entity_id
_entity_poly.type
_entity_poly.pdbx_seq_one_letter_code
_entity_poly.pdbx_strand_id
1 'polypeptide(L)'
;ASVIGGGAVVAGSAPAQAALTVAEHEDHGRMQYYKLATSSIGWLPRVNVLLPDGYDASHRYPVLFLLHGGGENYSTFDTKYDIRNHTAGRDLIVVMPDGGAAGWYCDPESSNVGPRNWETFHIKELIPWVDATFATTGQASRRAISGFSMGGFGALKYAAKYPELFASVSSHSGPADLRIQDGAVVHWANFTAGATDLKGGTIYGIPWDQARVSADNPIEHVESYRGKRIFLVCGTDSDRYESIVLPSQQNFEKALDGAGIGYERYEDTGAHIVRWGRIQQDIDSLLNHFAKGA
;
A
#
# COMPACT_ATOMS: atom_id res chain seq x y z
N ALA A 1 42.09 -27.61 38.10
CA ALA A 1 40.96 -27.98 37.24
C ALA A 1 39.90 -26.91 37.35
N SER A 2 39.77 -26.05 36.30
CA SER A 2 38.75 -25.01 36.21
C SER A 2 37.69 -25.50 35.22
N VAL A 3 36.46 -25.61 35.67
CA VAL A 3 35.31 -25.92 34.88
C VAL A 3 34.70 -24.61 34.38
N ILE A 4 34.74 -24.39 33.07
CA ILE A 4 34.07 -23.26 32.42
C ILE A 4 32.64 -23.72 32.09
N GLY A 5 31.67 -23.18 32.81
CA GLY A 5 30.24 -23.37 32.52
C GLY A 5 29.83 -22.50 31.35
N GLY A 6 29.57 -23.12 30.20
CA GLY A 6 28.94 -22.47 29.04
C GLY A 6 27.46 -22.28 29.31
N GLY A 7 27.00 -21.05 29.53
CA GLY A 7 25.62 -20.67 29.56
C GLY A 7 25.04 -20.66 28.13
N ALA A 8 24.13 -21.57 27.81
CA ALA A 8 23.37 -21.52 26.57
C ALA A 8 22.36 -20.37 26.66
N VAL A 9 22.52 -19.37 25.79
CA VAL A 9 21.52 -18.32 25.57
C VAL A 9 20.36 -18.98 24.83
N VAL A 10 19.26 -19.20 25.50
CA VAL A 10 18.01 -19.60 24.86
C VAL A 10 17.47 -18.36 24.12
N ALA A 11 17.60 -18.36 22.81
CA ALA A 11 16.92 -17.40 21.97
C ALA A 11 15.41 -17.58 22.16
N GLY A 12 14.78 -16.65 22.87
CA GLY A 12 13.33 -16.60 22.99
C GLY A 12 12.74 -16.41 21.59
N SER A 13 11.97 -17.39 21.11
CA SER A 13 11.14 -17.22 19.92
C SER A 13 10.14 -16.10 20.18
N ALA A 14 10.13 -15.08 19.30
CA ALA A 14 9.08 -14.07 19.32
C ALA A 14 7.71 -14.77 19.30
N PRO A 15 6.71 -14.27 20.04
CA PRO A 15 5.39 -14.89 20.01
C PRO A 15 4.89 -14.90 18.56
N ALA A 16 4.42 -16.06 18.10
CA ALA A 16 3.81 -16.19 16.80
C ALA A 16 2.64 -15.21 16.73
N GLN A 17 2.65 -14.30 15.75
CA GLN A 17 1.55 -13.35 15.52
C GLN A 17 0.27 -14.18 15.29
N ALA A 18 -0.82 -13.82 15.96
CA ALA A 18 -2.08 -14.54 15.80
C ALA A 18 -2.48 -14.52 14.32
N ALA A 19 -2.78 -15.68 13.76
CA ALA A 19 -3.16 -15.80 12.36
C ALA A 19 -4.43 -14.98 12.09
N LEU A 20 -4.47 -14.24 10.97
CA LEU A 20 -5.64 -13.55 10.49
C LEU A 20 -6.80 -14.53 10.29
N THR A 21 -7.97 -14.23 10.83
CA THR A 21 -9.14 -15.13 10.74
C THR A 21 -10.32 -14.42 10.08
N VAL A 22 -11.11 -15.18 9.33
CA VAL A 22 -12.33 -14.66 8.68
C VAL A 22 -13.45 -14.62 9.73
N ALA A 23 -13.94 -13.41 10.03
CA ALA A 23 -15.09 -13.20 10.90
C ALA A 23 -16.40 -13.27 10.11
N GLU A 24 -16.44 -12.64 8.92
CA GLU A 24 -17.58 -12.66 8.00
C GLU A 24 -17.08 -12.76 6.55
N HIS A 25 -17.84 -13.47 5.71
CA HIS A 25 -17.58 -13.57 4.27
C HIS A 25 -18.91 -13.53 3.52
N GLU A 26 -18.95 -12.71 2.47
CA GLU A 26 -20.06 -12.67 1.51
C GLU A 26 -19.52 -12.89 0.10
N ASP A 27 -20.11 -13.84 -0.62
CA ASP A 27 -19.78 -14.16 -2.01
C ASP A 27 -20.79 -13.47 -2.96
N HIS A 28 -20.28 -12.54 -3.76
CA HIS A 28 -21.04 -11.84 -4.80
C HIS A 28 -20.41 -12.09 -6.19
N GLY A 29 -20.09 -13.33 -6.47
CA GLY A 29 -19.46 -13.75 -7.73
C GLY A 29 -17.99 -13.30 -7.78
N ARG A 30 -17.63 -12.45 -8.75
CA ARG A 30 -16.26 -11.93 -8.84
C ARG A 30 -15.85 -11.15 -7.58
N MET A 31 -16.77 -10.46 -6.92
CA MET A 31 -16.47 -9.66 -5.73
C MET A 31 -16.73 -10.47 -4.46
N GLN A 32 -15.69 -10.65 -3.68
CA GLN A 32 -15.70 -11.31 -2.40
C GLN A 32 -15.51 -10.28 -1.27
N TYR A 33 -16.41 -10.25 -0.30
CA TYR A 33 -16.37 -9.31 0.82
C TYR A 33 -15.98 -10.02 2.10
N TYR A 34 -14.95 -9.52 2.78
CA TYR A 34 -14.46 -10.09 4.03
C TYR A 34 -14.46 -9.07 5.14
N LYS A 35 -14.82 -9.52 6.37
CA LYS A 35 -14.41 -8.90 7.62
C LYS A 35 -13.43 -9.83 8.30
N LEU A 36 -12.29 -9.29 8.70
CA LEU A 36 -11.17 -10.07 9.20
C LEU A 36 -10.92 -9.75 10.67
N ALA A 37 -10.66 -10.76 11.49
CA ALA A 37 -10.27 -10.57 12.88
C ALA A 37 -8.75 -10.57 12.99
N THR A 38 -8.20 -9.54 13.62
CA THR A 38 -6.78 -9.33 13.86
C THR A 38 -6.56 -8.60 15.18
N SER A 39 -5.38 -8.78 15.79
CA SER A 39 -4.95 -7.96 16.93
C SER A 39 -4.33 -6.62 16.51
N SER A 40 -4.00 -6.45 15.23
CA SER A 40 -3.35 -5.23 14.71
C SER A 40 -4.29 -4.05 14.59
N ILE A 41 -5.60 -4.29 14.44
CA ILE A 41 -6.65 -3.26 14.29
C ILE A 41 -7.74 -3.49 15.35
N GLY A 42 -8.15 -2.45 16.04
CA GLY A 42 -9.09 -2.53 17.17
C GLY A 42 -10.56 -2.77 16.78
N TRP A 43 -10.85 -3.08 15.51
CA TRP A 43 -12.15 -3.55 14.99
C TRP A 43 -11.91 -4.62 13.94
N LEU A 44 -12.96 -5.08 13.27
CA LEU A 44 -12.86 -6.03 12.15
C LEU A 44 -12.62 -5.24 10.85
N PRO A 45 -11.35 -5.09 10.37
CA PRO A 45 -11.08 -4.43 9.10
C PRO A 45 -11.71 -5.22 7.95
N ARG A 46 -12.13 -4.50 6.91
CA ARG A 46 -12.75 -5.07 5.74
C ARG A 46 -11.76 -5.16 4.59
N VAL A 47 -11.96 -6.17 3.76
CA VAL A 47 -11.17 -6.38 2.54
C VAL A 47 -12.12 -6.87 1.46
N ASN A 48 -12.13 -6.16 0.33
CA ASN A 48 -12.77 -6.64 -0.88
C ASN A 48 -11.73 -7.31 -1.78
N VAL A 49 -12.07 -8.49 -2.30
CA VAL A 49 -11.22 -9.20 -3.25
C VAL A 49 -11.99 -9.41 -4.53
N LEU A 50 -11.51 -8.82 -5.62
CA LEU A 50 -12.08 -8.98 -6.94
C LEU A 50 -11.33 -10.09 -7.70
N LEU A 51 -12.04 -11.14 -7.99
CA LEU A 51 -11.54 -12.29 -8.75
C LEU A 51 -11.62 -12.04 -10.26
N PRO A 52 -10.77 -12.66 -11.08
CA PRO A 52 -10.89 -12.61 -12.54
C PRO A 52 -12.20 -13.29 -13.02
N ASP A 53 -12.61 -12.96 -14.24
CA ASP A 53 -13.73 -13.67 -14.88
C ASP A 53 -13.39 -15.14 -15.04
N GLY A 54 -14.33 -16.02 -14.65
CA GLY A 54 -14.10 -17.46 -14.71
C GLY A 54 -12.99 -17.98 -13.77
N TYR A 55 -12.80 -17.33 -12.62
CA TYR A 55 -11.79 -17.75 -11.64
C TYR A 55 -11.79 -19.26 -11.40
N ASP A 56 -10.63 -19.87 -11.55
CA ASP A 56 -10.37 -21.28 -11.34
C ASP A 56 -9.24 -21.45 -10.32
N ALA A 57 -9.55 -22.13 -9.20
CA ALA A 57 -8.58 -22.36 -8.13
C ALA A 57 -7.41 -23.28 -8.53
N SER A 58 -7.49 -23.99 -9.65
CA SER A 58 -6.38 -24.77 -10.22
C SER A 58 -5.39 -23.93 -11.03
N HIS A 59 -5.79 -22.73 -11.45
CA HIS A 59 -4.93 -21.75 -12.12
C HIS A 59 -4.28 -20.81 -11.11
N ARG A 60 -3.11 -20.25 -11.43
CA ARG A 60 -2.41 -19.29 -10.57
C ARG A 60 -2.40 -17.90 -11.20
N TYR A 61 -2.85 -16.92 -10.43
CA TYR A 61 -3.06 -15.56 -10.89
C TYR A 61 -2.05 -14.59 -10.26
N PRO A 62 -1.62 -13.56 -10.99
CA PRO A 62 -0.97 -12.40 -10.38
C PRO A 62 -1.94 -11.65 -9.48
N VAL A 63 -1.42 -10.87 -8.55
CA VAL A 63 -2.21 -10.11 -7.60
C VAL A 63 -1.80 -8.64 -7.55
N LEU A 64 -2.80 -7.76 -7.53
CA LEU A 64 -2.66 -6.32 -7.32
C LEU A 64 -3.31 -5.95 -5.98
N PHE A 65 -2.52 -5.39 -5.05
CA PHE A 65 -3.04 -4.71 -3.88
C PHE A 65 -3.32 -3.26 -4.25
N LEU A 66 -4.59 -2.83 -4.09
CA LEU A 66 -5.08 -1.52 -4.54
C LEU A 66 -5.59 -0.71 -3.35
N LEU A 67 -4.85 0.34 -3.01
CA LEU A 67 -4.98 1.10 -1.77
C LEU A 67 -5.80 2.38 -1.97
N HIS A 68 -6.84 2.58 -1.15
CA HIS A 68 -7.73 3.74 -1.24
C HIS A 68 -7.10 5.03 -0.71
N GLY A 69 -7.68 6.18 -1.08
CA GLY A 69 -7.29 7.50 -0.61
C GLY A 69 -7.81 7.85 0.78
N GLY A 70 -7.35 8.98 1.31
CA GLY A 70 -7.84 9.51 2.58
C GLY A 70 -9.34 9.85 2.54
N GLY A 71 -10.07 9.50 3.61
CA GLY A 71 -11.52 9.64 3.68
C GLY A 71 -12.32 8.60 2.89
N GLU A 72 -11.63 7.70 2.21
CA GLU A 72 -12.20 6.57 1.47
C GLU A 72 -12.10 5.26 2.29
N ASN A 73 -12.41 4.12 1.66
CA ASN A 73 -12.33 2.80 2.29
C ASN A 73 -12.17 1.67 1.28
N TYR A 74 -12.12 0.43 1.74
CA TYR A 74 -11.99 -0.82 0.99
C TYR A 74 -12.97 -0.97 -0.19
N SER A 75 -14.14 -0.29 -0.18
CA SER A 75 -15.16 -0.42 -1.23
C SER A 75 -15.05 0.64 -2.33
N THR A 76 -14.23 1.67 -2.15
CA THR A 76 -14.24 2.87 -3.00
C THR A 76 -13.88 2.56 -4.45
N PHE A 77 -12.89 1.69 -4.70
CA PHE A 77 -12.53 1.33 -6.07
C PHE A 77 -13.64 0.55 -6.79
N ASP A 78 -14.48 -0.19 -6.06
CA ASP A 78 -15.64 -0.87 -6.62
C ASP A 78 -16.82 0.09 -6.85
N THR A 79 -17.17 0.88 -5.84
CA THR A 79 -18.39 1.69 -5.85
C THR A 79 -18.25 3.02 -6.59
N LYS A 80 -17.02 3.53 -6.73
CA LYS A 80 -16.75 4.87 -7.28
C LYS A 80 -15.82 4.85 -8.49
N TYR A 81 -14.87 3.92 -8.56
CA TYR A 81 -13.81 3.95 -9.57
C TYR A 81 -13.86 2.78 -10.57
N ASP A 82 -14.97 2.05 -10.59
CA ASP A 82 -15.32 1.06 -11.63
C ASP A 82 -14.28 -0.01 -11.91
N ILE A 83 -13.59 -0.46 -10.85
CA ILE A 83 -12.50 -1.45 -10.98
C ILE A 83 -12.95 -2.75 -11.65
N ARG A 84 -14.23 -3.11 -11.53
CA ARG A 84 -14.77 -4.31 -12.18
C ARG A 84 -14.64 -4.25 -13.70
N ASN A 85 -14.94 -3.10 -14.30
CA ASN A 85 -14.82 -2.90 -15.75
C ASN A 85 -13.34 -2.77 -16.16
N HIS A 86 -12.51 -2.10 -15.38
CA HIS A 86 -11.08 -2.00 -15.67
C HIS A 86 -10.36 -3.35 -15.66
N THR A 87 -10.91 -4.34 -14.97
CA THR A 87 -10.33 -5.70 -14.85
C THR A 87 -11.14 -6.77 -15.58
N ALA A 88 -12.20 -6.40 -16.30
CA ALA A 88 -13.00 -7.36 -17.05
C ALA A 88 -12.15 -8.08 -18.12
N GLY A 89 -12.26 -9.41 -18.17
CA GLY A 89 -11.47 -10.25 -19.07
C GLY A 89 -9.97 -10.28 -18.78
N ARG A 90 -9.53 -9.88 -17.59
CA ARG A 90 -8.12 -9.86 -17.18
C ARG A 90 -7.84 -10.94 -16.14
N ASP A 91 -6.76 -11.70 -16.33
CA ASP A 91 -6.27 -12.68 -15.37
C ASP A 91 -5.52 -11.98 -14.22
N LEU A 92 -6.26 -11.33 -13.33
CA LEU A 92 -5.73 -10.55 -12.21
C LEU A 92 -6.67 -10.64 -11.00
N ILE A 93 -6.12 -10.98 -9.84
CA ILE A 93 -6.81 -10.81 -8.56
C ILE A 93 -6.51 -9.40 -8.05
N VAL A 94 -7.54 -8.65 -7.64
CA VAL A 94 -7.37 -7.32 -7.03
C VAL A 94 -7.82 -7.37 -5.58
N VAL A 95 -6.94 -7.01 -4.67
CA VAL A 95 -7.18 -6.95 -3.22
C VAL A 95 -7.29 -5.49 -2.80
N MET A 96 -8.43 -5.10 -2.27
CA MET A 96 -8.76 -3.75 -1.84
C MET A 96 -8.99 -3.74 -0.32
N PRO A 97 -7.94 -3.52 0.47
CA PRO A 97 -8.05 -3.52 1.92
C PRO A 97 -8.51 -2.17 2.46
N ASP A 98 -9.10 -2.19 3.65
CA ASP A 98 -9.26 -1.00 4.48
C ASP A 98 -7.89 -0.51 4.97
N GLY A 99 -7.70 0.79 5.04
CA GLY A 99 -6.49 1.48 5.53
C GLY A 99 -6.81 2.59 6.53
N GLY A 100 -8.06 2.60 7.05
CA GLY A 100 -8.59 3.69 7.87
C GLY A 100 -8.89 4.95 7.06
N ALA A 101 -9.67 5.86 7.62
CA ALA A 101 -10.00 7.13 6.96
C ALA A 101 -8.75 8.00 6.76
N ALA A 102 -7.79 7.94 7.68
CA ALA A 102 -6.50 8.62 7.63
C ALA A 102 -5.40 7.80 8.32
N GLY A 103 -5.37 6.48 8.11
CA GLY A 103 -4.36 5.59 8.71
C GLY A 103 -2.99 5.67 8.04
N TRP A 104 -2.90 6.34 6.89
CA TRP A 104 -1.66 6.57 6.12
C TRP A 104 -0.84 5.30 5.86
N TYR A 105 -1.50 4.12 5.94
CA TYR A 105 -0.83 2.83 5.75
C TYR A 105 0.37 2.64 6.69
N CYS A 106 0.28 3.20 7.90
CA CYS A 106 1.35 3.20 8.91
C CYS A 106 0.90 2.46 10.18
N ASP A 107 1.89 1.96 10.91
CA ASP A 107 1.74 1.68 12.32
C ASP A 107 2.02 3.00 13.05
N PRO A 108 1.04 3.63 13.72
CA PRO A 108 1.21 4.97 14.25
C PRO A 108 2.19 5.01 15.43
N GLU A 109 2.80 6.17 15.67
CA GLU A 109 3.60 6.40 16.87
C GLU A 109 2.73 6.31 18.13
N SER A 110 1.51 6.87 18.05
CA SER A 110 0.55 6.82 19.15
C SER A 110 -0.90 6.75 18.67
N SER A 111 -1.76 6.08 19.48
CA SER A 111 -3.19 5.98 19.25
C SER A 111 -3.93 6.02 20.60
N ASN A 112 -4.96 6.87 20.70
CA ASN A 112 -5.80 6.97 21.90
C ASN A 112 -7.03 6.05 21.86
N VAL A 113 -7.14 5.20 20.82
CA VAL A 113 -8.32 4.35 20.58
C VAL A 113 -7.97 2.88 20.31
N GLY A 114 -6.82 2.44 20.83
CA GLY A 114 -6.33 1.08 20.64
C GLY A 114 -5.57 0.87 19.33
N PRO A 115 -5.31 -0.39 18.94
CA PRO A 115 -4.45 -0.72 17.81
C PRO A 115 -4.96 -0.17 16.47
N ARG A 116 -4.06 0.39 15.69
CA ARG A 116 -4.26 0.95 14.35
C ARG A 116 -3.05 0.64 13.46
N ASN A 117 -2.50 -0.57 13.58
CA ASN A 117 -1.25 -0.98 12.97
C ASN A 117 -1.50 -1.46 11.54
N TRP A 118 -1.79 -0.50 10.64
CA TRP A 118 -2.14 -0.79 9.26
C TRP A 118 -1.02 -1.42 8.46
N GLU A 119 0.24 -1.00 8.67
CA GLU A 119 1.39 -1.61 8.00
C GLU A 119 1.56 -3.08 8.41
N THR A 120 1.51 -3.36 9.71
CA THR A 120 1.57 -4.73 10.23
C THR A 120 0.41 -5.57 9.66
N PHE A 121 -0.82 -5.05 9.69
CA PHE A 121 -1.97 -5.74 9.13
C PHE A 121 -1.80 -6.07 7.65
N HIS A 122 -1.42 -5.10 6.81
CA HIS A 122 -1.30 -5.33 5.38
C HIS A 122 -0.14 -6.26 5.02
N ILE A 123 1.02 -6.01 5.59
CA ILE A 123 2.27 -6.69 5.17
C ILE A 123 2.44 -8.05 5.85
N LYS A 124 2.20 -8.12 7.16
CA LYS A 124 2.50 -9.32 7.93
C LYS A 124 1.34 -10.30 8.02
N GLU A 125 0.11 -9.83 7.84
CA GLU A 125 -1.09 -10.65 8.01
C GLU A 125 -1.85 -10.84 6.71
N LEU A 126 -2.20 -9.74 6.01
CA LEU A 126 -3.08 -9.79 4.84
C LEU A 126 -2.41 -10.45 3.63
N ILE A 127 -1.17 -10.11 3.29
CA ILE A 127 -0.48 -10.72 2.13
C ILE A 127 -0.40 -12.25 2.28
N PRO A 128 0.09 -12.82 3.40
CA PRO A 128 0.10 -14.26 3.59
C PRO A 128 -1.31 -14.90 3.57
N TRP A 129 -2.30 -14.21 4.14
CA TRP A 129 -3.67 -14.68 4.13
C TRP A 129 -4.25 -14.74 2.70
N VAL A 130 -3.99 -13.73 1.88
CA VAL A 130 -4.41 -13.70 0.46
C VAL A 130 -3.78 -14.86 -0.30
N ASP A 131 -2.48 -15.09 -0.14
CA ASP A 131 -1.77 -16.18 -0.81
C ASP A 131 -2.24 -17.57 -0.36
N ALA A 132 -2.68 -17.70 0.89
CA ALA A 132 -3.23 -18.95 1.44
C ALA A 132 -4.70 -19.19 1.04
N THR A 133 -5.47 -18.12 0.79
CA THR A 133 -6.92 -18.19 0.56
C THR A 133 -7.27 -18.27 -0.92
N PHE A 134 -6.51 -17.57 -1.76
CA PHE A 134 -6.79 -17.47 -3.21
C PHE A 134 -5.67 -18.14 -4.03
N ALA A 135 -5.99 -18.48 -5.27
CA ALA A 135 -5.05 -19.09 -6.20
C ALA A 135 -4.06 -18.05 -6.78
N THR A 136 -3.35 -17.34 -5.90
CA THR A 136 -2.24 -16.47 -6.32
C THR A 136 -1.01 -17.27 -6.71
N THR A 137 -0.07 -16.67 -7.43
CA THR A 137 1.24 -17.30 -7.66
C THR A 137 2.07 -17.38 -6.37
N GLY A 138 1.76 -16.57 -5.35
CA GLY A 138 2.54 -16.42 -4.12
C GLY A 138 3.92 -15.78 -4.32
N GLN A 139 4.25 -15.35 -5.53
CA GLN A 139 5.58 -14.85 -5.90
C GLN A 139 5.60 -13.31 -5.98
N ALA A 140 6.66 -12.69 -5.45
CA ALA A 140 6.89 -11.26 -5.56
C ALA A 140 6.92 -10.78 -7.02
N SER A 141 7.47 -11.57 -7.95
CA SER A 141 7.51 -11.26 -9.38
C SER A 141 6.13 -11.12 -10.04
N ARG A 142 5.08 -11.56 -9.37
CA ARG A 142 3.68 -11.53 -9.82
C ARG A 142 2.80 -10.77 -8.83
N ARG A 143 3.40 -9.98 -7.94
CA ARG A 143 2.67 -9.14 -6.98
C ARG A 143 2.95 -7.67 -7.24
N ALA A 144 1.87 -6.90 -7.33
CA ALA A 144 1.91 -5.46 -7.53
C ALA A 144 1.17 -4.73 -6.41
N ILE A 145 1.52 -3.47 -6.23
CA ILE A 145 0.81 -2.56 -5.34
C ILE A 145 0.56 -1.23 -6.04
N SER A 146 -0.63 -0.70 -5.91
CA SER A 146 -1.05 0.58 -6.47
C SER A 146 -1.95 1.31 -5.49
N GLY A 147 -2.10 2.62 -5.63
CA GLY A 147 -3.06 3.35 -4.82
C GLY A 147 -3.23 4.80 -5.25
N PHE A 148 -4.28 5.41 -4.68
CA PHE A 148 -4.61 6.81 -4.91
C PHE A 148 -4.33 7.65 -3.66
N SER A 149 -3.73 8.84 -3.82
CA SER A 149 -3.52 9.82 -2.74
C SER A 149 -2.77 9.20 -1.55
N MET A 150 -3.37 9.13 -0.37
CA MET A 150 -2.86 8.41 0.79
C MET A 150 -2.46 6.96 0.43
N GLY A 151 -3.25 6.27 -0.42
CA GLY A 151 -2.93 4.93 -0.92
C GLY A 151 -1.76 4.90 -1.88
N GLY A 152 -1.56 5.96 -2.69
CA GLY A 152 -0.38 6.12 -3.54
C GLY A 152 0.91 6.25 -2.73
N PHE A 153 0.88 7.02 -1.65
CA PHE A 153 1.96 7.06 -0.66
C PHE A 153 2.18 5.68 -0.04
N GLY A 154 1.11 5.01 0.43
CA GLY A 154 1.19 3.67 1.01
C GLY A 154 1.82 2.65 0.07
N ALA A 155 1.47 2.69 -1.22
CA ALA A 155 2.05 1.83 -2.24
C ALA A 155 3.55 2.07 -2.41
N LEU A 156 3.98 3.32 -2.57
CA LEU A 156 5.39 3.68 -2.66
C LEU A 156 6.14 3.27 -1.40
N LYS A 157 5.65 3.65 -0.23
CA LYS A 157 6.26 3.29 1.06
C LYS A 157 6.46 1.77 1.20
N TYR A 158 5.43 0.98 0.93
CA TYR A 158 5.53 -0.48 1.07
C TYR A 158 6.50 -1.08 0.06
N ALA A 159 6.51 -0.61 -1.19
CA ALA A 159 7.46 -1.08 -2.20
C ALA A 159 8.91 -0.74 -1.86
N ALA A 160 9.15 0.37 -1.16
CA ALA A 160 10.47 0.76 -0.68
C ALA A 160 10.92 -0.03 0.55
N LYS A 161 10.03 -0.16 1.52
CA LYS A 161 10.32 -0.74 2.84
C LYS A 161 10.37 -2.27 2.82
N TYR A 162 9.65 -2.89 1.87
CA TYR A 162 9.57 -4.33 1.64
C TYR A 162 9.86 -4.66 0.16
N PRO A 163 11.07 -4.36 -0.33
CA PRO A 163 11.39 -4.46 -1.75
C PRO A 163 11.27 -5.87 -2.30
N GLU A 164 11.38 -6.87 -1.45
CA GLU A 164 11.24 -8.30 -1.79
C GLU A 164 9.79 -8.74 -2.03
N LEU A 165 8.79 -7.93 -1.69
CA LEU A 165 7.38 -8.33 -1.79
C LEU A 165 6.71 -7.97 -3.11
N PHE A 166 7.18 -6.93 -3.79
CA PHE A 166 6.48 -6.36 -4.95
C PHE A 166 7.43 -6.15 -6.14
N ALA A 167 7.03 -6.64 -7.32
CA ALA A 167 7.74 -6.37 -8.58
C ALA A 167 7.26 -5.10 -9.29
N SER A 168 6.10 -4.57 -8.89
CA SER A 168 5.51 -3.38 -9.50
C SER A 168 4.88 -2.49 -8.45
N VAL A 169 5.06 -1.18 -8.62
CA VAL A 169 4.43 -0.15 -7.81
C VAL A 169 3.85 0.95 -8.69
N SER A 170 2.64 1.38 -8.34
CA SER A 170 2.00 2.52 -8.99
C SER A 170 1.49 3.51 -7.95
N SER A 171 1.64 4.80 -8.24
CA SER A 171 1.12 5.88 -7.41
C SER A 171 0.30 6.85 -8.25
N HIS A 172 -0.96 6.98 -7.91
CA HIS A 172 -1.87 7.96 -8.48
C HIS A 172 -2.06 9.10 -7.50
N SER A 173 -1.43 10.24 -7.75
CA SER A 173 -1.41 11.43 -6.89
C SER A 173 -1.03 11.13 -5.42
N GLY A 174 -0.08 10.24 -5.19
CA GLY A 174 0.47 9.95 -3.88
C GLY A 174 1.74 10.74 -3.59
N PRO A 175 1.89 11.36 -2.41
CA PRO A 175 3.13 12.03 -2.06
C PRO A 175 4.28 11.03 -1.93
N ALA A 176 5.45 11.40 -2.45
CA ALA A 176 6.66 10.57 -2.47
C ALA A 176 7.85 11.18 -1.72
N ASP A 177 7.69 12.42 -1.23
CA ASP A 177 8.65 13.15 -0.40
C ASP A 177 7.93 13.71 0.82
N LEU A 178 8.12 13.06 1.98
CA LEU A 178 7.47 13.47 3.24
C LEU A 178 8.00 14.82 3.76
N ARG A 179 9.22 15.20 3.37
CA ARG A 179 9.90 16.39 3.88
C ARG A 179 9.68 17.63 3.03
N ILE A 180 8.97 17.50 1.91
CA ILE A 180 8.71 18.65 1.04
C ILE A 180 8.00 19.78 1.80
N GLN A 181 8.32 21.04 1.46
CA GLN A 181 7.69 22.23 2.07
C GLN A 181 7.70 22.15 3.61
N ASP A 182 8.89 21.98 4.18
CA ASP A 182 9.10 21.87 5.64
C ASP A 182 8.27 20.75 6.32
N GLY A 183 8.07 19.64 5.60
CA GLY A 183 7.36 18.47 6.10
C GLY A 183 5.84 18.56 6.00
N ALA A 184 5.34 19.24 4.96
CA ALA A 184 3.90 19.40 4.75
C ALA A 184 3.13 18.06 4.78
N VAL A 185 3.73 16.99 4.23
CA VAL A 185 3.10 15.66 4.24
C VAL A 185 3.07 15.06 5.64
N VAL A 186 4.12 15.21 6.44
CA VAL A 186 4.16 14.75 7.84
C VAL A 186 3.11 15.47 8.67
N HIS A 187 2.99 16.80 8.51
CA HIS A 187 1.94 17.58 9.15
C HIS A 187 0.55 17.11 8.75
N TRP A 188 0.34 16.90 7.44
CA TRP A 188 -0.92 16.41 6.91
C TRP A 188 -1.29 15.05 7.48
N ALA A 189 -0.34 14.10 7.52
CA ALA A 189 -0.56 12.78 8.09
C ALA A 189 -0.92 12.84 9.58
N ASN A 190 -0.13 13.53 10.41
CA ASN A 190 -0.40 13.66 11.84
C ASN A 190 -1.75 14.35 12.10
N PHE A 191 -2.05 15.43 11.37
CA PHE A 191 -3.30 16.18 11.56
C PHE A 191 -4.53 15.35 11.22
N THR A 192 -4.56 14.74 10.04
CA THR A 192 -5.74 13.97 9.61
C THR A 192 -5.94 12.70 10.43
N ALA A 193 -4.87 11.98 10.73
CA ALA A 193 -4.93 10.78 11.57
C ALA A 193 -5.39 11.12 13.00
N GLY A 194 -4.83 12.17 13.61
CA GLY A 194 -5.22 12.62 14.93
C GLY A 194 -6.67 13.08 15.01
N ALA A 195 -7.16 13.75 13.97
CA ALA A 195 -8.55 14.22 13.90
C ALA A 195 -9.57 13.07 13.72
N THR A 196 -9.16 11.94 13.12
CA THR A 196 -10.06 10.84 12.75
C THR A 196 -9.70 9.53 13.47
N ASP A 197 -8.74 8.80 12.94
CA ASP A 197 -8.47 7.40 13.28
C ASP A 197 -7.79 7.22 14.64
N LEU A 198 -6.96 8.18 15.06
CA LEU A 198 -6.12 8.09 16.26
C LEU A 198 -6.63 8.88 17.47
N LYS A 199 -7.66 9.72 17.28
CA LYS A 199 -8.28 10.55 18.34
C LYS A 199 -7.26 11.32 19.19
N GLY A 200 -6.40 12.09 18.51
CA GLY A 200 -5.33 12.88 19.13
C GLY A 200 -3.98 12.19 19.15
N GLY A 201 -3.88 10.91 18.74
CA GLY A 201 -2.62 10.26 18.47
C GLY A 201 -1.97 10.76 17.18
N THR A 202 -0.77 10.27 16.86
CA THR A 202 0.02 10.71 15.70
C THR A 202 0.65 9.55 14.95
N ILE A 203 0.88 9.74 13.65
CA ILE A 203 1.65 8.79 12.83
C ILE A 203 3.15 8.91 13.15
N TYR A 204 3.66 10.14 13.22
CA TYR A 204 5.10 10.42 13.28
C TYR A 204 5.58 11.08 14.58
N GLY A 205 4.71 11.25 15.58
CA GLY A 205 5.06 11.91 16.84
C GLY A 205 4.98 13.45 16.79
N ILE A 206 5.02 14.08 17.99
CA ILE A 206 5.16 15.53 18.18
C ILE A 206 6.09 15.76 19.37
N PRO A 207 7.36 16.19 19.17
CA PRO A 207 8.02 16.46 17.87
C PRO A 207 8.16 15.18 17.03
N TRP A 208 8.37 15.34 15.71
CA TRP A 208 8.45 14.18 14.82
C TRP A 208 9.61 13.26 15.16
N ASP A 209 9.35 11.98 15.20
CA ASP A 209 10.38 10.94 15.19
C ASP A 209 11.02 10.90 13.79
N GLN A 210 12.22 11.48 13.69
CA GLN A 210 12.94 11.60 12.43
C GLN A 210 13.31 10.25 11.82
N ALA A 211 13.59 9.25 12.64
CA ALA A 211 13.90 7.90 12.16
C ALA A 211 12.66 7.25 11.52
N ARG A 212 11.49 7.43 12.14
CA ARG A 212 10.21 6.96 11.61
C ARG A 212 9.85 7.66 10.29
N VAL A 213 10.03 8.99 10.22
CA VAL A 213 9.80 9.74 8.97
C VAL A 213 10.73 9.23 7.87
N SER A 214 12.03 9.09 8.14
CA SER A 214 12.99 8.56 7.16
C SER A 214 12.65 7.14 6.72
N ALA A 215 12.29 6.25 7.65
CA ALA A 215 11.94 4.86 7.32
C ALA A 215 10.73 4.76 6.36
N ASP A 216 9.81 5.72 6.42
CA ASP A 216 8.59 5.73 5.63
C ASP A 216 8.68 6.63 4.39
N ASN A 217 9.75 7.43 4.22
CA ASN A 217 9.87 8.41 3.15
C ASN A 217 10.36 7.78 1.83
N PRO A 218 9.52 7.63 0.79
CA PRO A 218 9.90 6.94 -0.44
C PRO A 218 11.18 7.46 -1.09
N ILE A 219 11.36 8.78 -1.16
CA ILE A 219 12.52 9.39 -1.81
C ILE A 219 13.85 9.07 -1.11
N GLU A 220 13.85 8.76 0.18
CA GLU A 220 15.05 8.38 0.92
C GLU A 220 15.49 6.92 0.66
N HIS A 221 14.66 6.13 -0.06
CA HIS A 221 14.87 4.71 -0.35
C HIS A 221 14.85 4.39 -1.85
N VAL A 222 15.33 5.29 -2.68
CA VAL A 222 15.26 5.19 -4.14
C VAL A 222 15.81 3.86 -4.67
N GLU A 223 16.92 3.34 -4.13
CA GLU A 223 17.52 2.08 -4.56
C GLU A 223 16.61 0.85 -4.37
N SER A 224 15.65 0.91 -3.45
CA SER A 224 14.66 -0.15 -3.24
C SER A 224 13.70 -0.36 -4.42
N TYR A 225 13.63 0.62 -5.32
CA TYR A 225 12.80 0.54 -6.52
C TYR A 225 13.52 -0.05 -7.74
N ARG A 226 14.81 -0.32 -7.64
CA ARG A 226 15.58 -0.88 -8.74
C ARG A 226 15.03 -2.23 -9.19
N GLY A 227 14.81 -2.37 -10.49
CA GLY A 227 14.25 -3.56 -11.10
C GLY A 227 12.72 -3.69 -11.01
N LYS A 228 12.03 -2.72 -10.39
CA LYS A 228 10.56 -2.70 -10.34
C LYS A 228 10.00 -1.94 -11.55
N ARG A 229 8.79 -2.33 -11.95
CA ARG A 229 7.94 -1.44 -12.75
C ARG A 229 7.42 -0.33 -11.84
N ILE A 230 7.60 0.92 -12.24
CA ILE A 230 7.14 2.11 -11.51
C ILE A 230 6.23 2.91 -12.43
N PHE A 231 5.01 3.25 -11.94
CA PHE A 231 4.02 4.02 -12.70
C PHE A 231 3.52 5.18 -11.84
N LEU A 232 3.75 6.41 -12.29
CA LEU A 232 3.48 7.62 -11.52
C LEU A 232 2.50 8.51 -12.27
N VAL A 233 1.44 8.94 -11.59
CA VAL A 233 0.41 9.85 -12.13
C VAL A 233 0.17 10.98 -11.15
N CYS A 234 0.11 12.22 -11.63
CA CYS A 234 -0.32 13.39 -10.86
C CYS A 234 -1.22 14.30 -11.68
N GLY A 235 -2.00 15.13 -10.98
CA GLY A 235 -2.66 16.30 -11.53
C GLY A 235 -1.72 17.51 -11.58
N THR A 236 -2.01 18.47 -12.47
CA THR A 236 -1.20 19.68 -12.61
C THR A 236 -1.88 20.95 -12.08
N ASP A 237 -3.12 20.85 -11.58
CA ASP A 237 -3.80 21.98 -10.97
C ASP A 237 -3.20 22.30 -9.60
N SER A 238 -3.08 23.57 -9.27
CA SER A 238 -2.58 24.04 -7.97
C SER A 238 -3.68 24.01 -6.90
N ASP A 239 -4.38 22.89 -6.74
CA ASP A 239 -5.29 22.70 -5.61
C ASP A 239 -4.51 22.43 -4.31
N ARG A 240 -5.23 22.34 -3.19
CA ARG A 240 -4.61 22.18 -1.86
C ARG A 240 -3.80 20.88 -1.71
N TYR A 241 -4.05 19.88 -2.55
CA TYR A 241 -3.37 18.59 -2.48
C TYR A 241 -2.27 18.47 -3.54
N GLU A 242 -2.59 18.75 -4.82
CA GLU A 242 -1.60 18.64 -5.89
C GLU A 242 -0.48 19.68 -5.76
N SER A 243 -0.74 20.83 -5.10
CA SER A 243 0.31 21.80 -4.73
C SER A 243 1.42 21.22 -3.82
N ILE A 244 1.15 20.08 -3.14
CA ILE A 244 2.11 19.34 -2.33
C ILE A 244 2.55 18.07 -3.08
N VAL A 245 1.59 17.33 -3.65
CA VAL A 245 1.81 16.00 -4.23
C VAL A 245 2.64 16.07 -5.51
N LEU A 246 2.31 16.99 -6.44
CA LEU A 246 3.04 17.11 -7.70
C LEU A 246 4.53 17.43 -7.51
N PRO A 247 4.93 18.48 -6.76
CA PRO A 247 6.34 18.72 -6.53
C PRO A 247 7.02 17.62 -5.70
N SER A 248 6.31 16.93 -4.83
CA SER A 248 6.78 15.76 -4.09
C SER A 248 7.10 14.60 -5.05
N GLN A 249 6.22 14.32 -6.01
CA GLN A 249 6.46 13.32 -7.05
C GLN A 249 7.63 13.71 -7.95
N GLN A 250 7.71 14.99 -8.39
CA GLN A 250 8.81 15.48 -9.21
C GLN A 250 10.17 15.40 -8.52
N ASN A 251 10.24 15.58 -7.20
CA ASN A 251 11.47 15.35 -6.42
C ASN A 251 11.87 13.87 -6.45
N PHE A 252 10.91 12.98 -6.30
CA PHE A 252 11.13 11.55 -6.36
C PHE A 252 11.58 11.10 -7.76
N GLU A 253 10.97 11.62 -8.83
CA GLU A 253 11.39 11.39 -10.22
C GLU A 253 12.85 11.79 -10.45
N LYS A 254 13.26 12.98 -9.98
CA LYS A 254 14.65 13.42 -10.05
C LYS A 254 15.61 12.47 -9.31
N ALA A 255 15.16 11.92 -8.19
CA ALA A 255 15.97 10.95 -7.44
C ALA A 255 16.09 9.61 -8.19
N LEU A 256 15.00 9.14 -8.83
CA LEU A 256 15.02 7.96 -9.71
C LEU A 256 15.94 8.19 -10.91
N ASP A 257 15.86 9.36 -11.56
CA ASP A 257 16.75 9.74 -12.67
C ASP A 257 18.22 9.73 -12.24
N GLY A 258 18.53 10.31 -11.07
CA GLY A 258 19.87 10.31 -10.50
C GLY A 258 20.42 8.93 -10.20
N ALA A 259 19.55 7.96 -9.88
CA ALA A 259 19.89 6.57 -9.66
C ALA A 259 19.89 5.72 -10.94
N GLY A 260 19.48 6.28 -12.08
CA GLY A 260 19.34 5.55 -13.34
C GLY A 260 18.23 4.49 -13.30
N ILE A 261 17.14 4.74 -12.56
CA ILE A 261 15.99 3.86 -12.43
C ILE A 261 14.86 4.34 -13.34
N GLY A 262 14.44 3.51 -14.28
CA GLY A 262 13.37 3.83 -15.22
C GLY A 262 11.99 3.79 -14.59
N TYR A 263 11.09 4.65 -15.05
CA TYR A 263 9.70 4.74 -14.61
C TYR A 263 8.81 5.26 -15.75
N GLU A 264 7.51 4.99 -15.66
CA GLU A 264 6.47 5.65 -16.46
C GLU A 264 5.88 6.79 -15.65
N ARG A 265 5.73 7.98 -16.27
CA ARG A 265 5.12 9.13 -15.58
C ARG A 265 4.09 9.82 -16.44
N TYR A 266 3.08 10.37 -15.78
CA TYR A 266 2.00 11.12 -16.41
C TYR A 266 1.59 12.29 -15.52
N GLU A 267 1.74 13.49 -16.03
CA GLU A 267 1.24 14.72 -15.44
C GLU A 267 0.05 15.18 -16.28
N ASP A 268 -1.15 14.95 -15.77
CA ASP A 268 -2.39 15.27 -16.50
C ASP A 268 -3.01 16.56 -15.97
N THR A 269 -3.56 17.38 -16.86
CA THR A 269 -4.36 18.54 -16.45
C THR A 269 -5.48 18.12 -15.52
N GLY A 270 -5.71 18.88 -14.47
CA GLY A 270 -6.78 18.67 -13.51
C GLY A 270 -6.30 18.51 -12.07
N ALA A 271 -7.29 18.51 -11.20
CA ALA A 271 -7.13 18.51 -9.75
C ALA A 271 -6.76 17.11 -9.18
N HIS A 272 -6.77 17.01 -7.86
CA HIS A 272 -6.51 15.79 -7.10
C HIS A 272 -7.67 14.79 -7.20
N ILE A 273 -7.72 14.05 -8.29
CA ILE A 273 -8.77 13.07 -8.60
C ILE A 273 -8.19 11.78 -9.18
N VAL A 274 -8.93 10.69 -9.05
CA VAL A 274 -8.63 9.44 -9.77
C VAL A 274 -8.91 9.63 -11.26
N ARG A 275 -7.94 9.26 -12.10
CA ARG A 275 -8.03 9.35 -13.56
C ARG A 275 -8.29 7.96 -14.14
N TRP A 276 -9.53 7.73 -14.56
CA TRP A 276 -9.99 6.40 -15.00
C TRP A 276 -9.18 5.83 -16.16
N GLY A 277 -8.85 6.66 -17.14
CA GLY A 277 -7.99 6.26 -18.25
C GLY A 277 -6.58 5.85 -17.79
N ARG A 278 -6.06 6.47 -16.73
CA ARG A 278 -4.76 6.12 -16.16
C ARG A 278 -4.82 4.84 -15.32
N ILE A 279 -5.94 4.57 -14.64
CA ILE A 279 -6.14 3.26 -13.99
C ILE A 279 -6.10 2.14 -15.05
N GLN A 280 -6.83 2.31 -16.17
CA GLN A 280 -6.82 1.33 -17.25
C GLN A 280 -5.43 1.13 -17.84
N GLN A 281 -4.71 2.22 -18.10
CA GLN A 281 -3.36 2.19 -18.64
C GLN A 281 -2.37 1.55 -17.66
N ASP A 282 -2.51 1.82 -16.37
CA ASP A 282 -1.70 1.21 -15.31
C ASP A 282 -1.87 -0.31 -15.27
N ILE A 283 -3.13 -0.79 -15.31
CA ILE A 283 -3.45 -2.23 -15.34
C ILE A 283 -2.90 -2.88 -16.61
N ASP A 284 -3.04 -2.24 -17.77
CA ASP A 284 -2.52 -2.76 -19.04
C ASP A 284 -0.99 -2.86 -19.01
N SER A 285 -0.30 -1.82 -18.54
CA SER A 285 1.14 -1.80 -18.39
C SER A 285 1.63 -2.85 -17.37
N LEU A 286 0.90 -3.01 -16.24
CA LEU A 286 1.19 -4.02 -15.24
C LEU A 286 1.12 -5.44 -15.81
N LEU A 287 0.05 -5.77 -16.52
CA LEU A 287 -0.13 -7.10 -17.10
C LEU A 287 0.92 -7.39 -18.19
N ASN A 288 1.29 -6.37 -18.98
CA ASN A 288 2.40 -6.48 -19.94
C ASN A 288 3.75 -6.71 -19.25
N HIS A 289 3.97 -6.07 -18.09
CA HIS A 289 5.16 -6.30 -17.27
C HIS A 289 5.23 -7.75 -16.77
N PHE A 290 4.13 -8.25 -16.24
CA PHE A 290 4.04 -9.64 -15.77
C PHE A 290 4.22 -10.67 -16.90
N ALA A 291 3.72 -10.38 -18.11
CA ALA A 291 3.88 -11.26 -19.27
C ALA A 291 5.34 -11.38 -19.75
N LYS A 292 6.15 -10.31 -19.59
CA LYS A 292 7.56 -10.28 -19.98
C LYS A 292 8.48 -11.00 -18.99
N GLY A 293 8.06 -11.11 -17.73
CA GLY A 293 8.82 -11.77 -16.66
C GLY A 293 8.41 -13.23 -16.41
N ALA A 294 7.61 -13.81 -17.31
CA ALA A 294 7.08 -15.18 -17.22
C ALA A 294 8.00 -16.18 -17.91
#